data_02026f3cf396271ad538404b17005405
#
_entry.id   02026f3cf396271ad538404b17005405
#
_cell.length_a   1.000
_cell.length_b   1.000
_cell.length_c   1.000
_cell.angle_alpha   90.00
_cell.angle_beta   90.00
_cell.angle_gamma   90.00
#
_symmetry.space_group_name_H-M   'P 1'
#
loop_
_entity.id
_entity.type
_entity.pdbx_description
1 polymer ?
#
loop_
_entity_poly.entity_id
_entity_poly.type
_entity_poly.pdbx_seq_one_letter_code
_entity_poly.pdbx_strand_id
1 'polypeptide(L)'
;MTNINPSKIILKVRTAMWYLFFQTIGIWLLSSCEQKDLCYDHNHASNVKVTFDWEQYPNANPASMCFYLFPREEGERTLKREFIGKNGGIAQALVGVSYTALGFNSDARNTSFRYNISTNSIEASSKDAGTIDRIGISASLLPRAKGTEGERMSMEADSIYSSASEKGILISLEENDRGDTCKITLSPERRFCTYRLKIMNIDNQQNLSSSIAGSISDLAGGINLSTGEKPKGVVIGYDG
;
A
#
# COMPACT_ATOMS: atom_id res chain seq x y z
N MET A 1 27.03 -37.33 81.18
CA MET A 1 26.90 -37.90 79.78
C MET A 1 25.43 -37.87 79.41
N THR A 2 25.01 -36.88 78.62
CA THR A 2 23.60 -36.74 78.16
C THR A 2 23.33 -37.71 77.03
N ASN A 3 22.50 -38.68 77.29
CA ASN A 3 22.09 -39.70 76.32
C ASN A 3 21.15 -39.11 75.28
N ILE A 4 21.71 -38.74 74.13
CA ILE A 4 20.93 -38.14 73.02
C ILE A 4 20.23 -39.25 72.28
N ASN A 5 18.90 -39.33 72.38
CA ASN A 5 18.07 -40.34 71.75
C ASN A 5 18.03 -40.15 70.21
N PRO A 6 18.62 -41.07 69.42
CA PRO A 6 18.79 -40.92 67.98
C PRO A 6 17.46 -40.76 67.18
N SER A 7 16.35 -41.33 67.70
CA SER A 7 15.04 -41.23 67.07
C SER A 7 14.47 -39.80 67.06
N LYS A 8 14.79 -38.97 68.10
CA LYS A 8 14.35 -37.57 68.15
C LYS A 8 15.15 -36.68 67.19
N ILE A 9 16.41 -37.04 66.91
CA ILE A 9 17.23 -36.29 65.92
C ILE A 9 16.71 -36.58 64.52
N ILE A 10 16.43 -37.83 64.18
CA ILE A 10 15.91 -38.22 62.86
C ILE A 10 14.55 -37.53 62.59
N LEU A 11 13.68 -37.44 63.59
CA LEU A 11 12.38 -36.77 63.41
C LEU A 11 12.54 -35.27 63.19
N LYS A 12 13.45 -34.59 63.89
CA LYS A 12 13.73 -33.15 63.68
C LYS A 12 14.36 -32.87 62.32
N VAL A 13 15.22 -33.72 61.84
CA VAL A 13 15.82 -33.59 60.49
C VAL A 13 14.77 -33.78 59.37
N ARG A 14 13.89 -34.72 59.53
CA ARG A 14 12.78 -34.93 58.57
C ARG A 14 11.84 -33.74 58.51
N THR A 15 11.44 -33.20 59.65
CA THR A 15 10.58 -32.02 59.70
C THR A 15 11.26 -30.80 59.10
N ALA A 16 12.56 -30.55 59.38
CA ALA A 16 13.33 -29.47 58.79
C ALA A 16 13.45 -29.60 57.27
N MET A 17 13.68 -30.80 56.74
CA MET A 17 13.69 -31.06 55.27
C MET A 17 12.37 -30.79 54.62
N TRP A 18 11.23 -31.16 55.25
CA TRP A 18 9.91 -30.84 54.74
C TRP A 18 9.61 -29.36 54.66
N TYR A 19 10.02 -28.57 55.69
CA TYR A 19 9.89 -27.13 55.69
C TYR A 19 10.72 -26.48 54.59
N LEU A 20 11.94 -26.90 54.35
CA LEU A 20 12.79 -26.40 53.28
C LEU A 20 12.20 -26.74 51.90
N PHE A 21 11.64 -27.94 51.75
CA PHE A 21 11.02 -28.34 50.50
C PHE A 21 9.76 -27.50 50.17
N PHE A 22 8.90 -27.22 51.16
CA PHE A 22 7.76 -26.35 50.97
C PHE A 22 8.15 -24.91 50.73
N GLN A 23 9.19 -24.40 51.35
CA GLN A 23 9.69 -23.04 51.07
C GLN A 23 10.24 -22.90 49.64
N THR A 24 10.97 -23.87 49.17
CA THR A 24 11.49 -23.84 47.77
C THR A 24 10.38 -23.91 46.75
N ILE A 25 9.36 -24.75 46.94
CA ILE A 25 8.17 -24.80 46.05
C ILE A 25 7.40 -23.47 46.08
N GLY A 26 7.23 -22.87 47.25
CA GLY A 26 6.58 -21.58 47.41
C GLY A 26 7.25 -20.47 46.61
N ILE A 27 8.61 -20.44 46.64
CA ILE A 27 9.40 -19.44 45.89
C ILE A 27 9.23 -19.66 44.34
N TRP A 28 9.21 -20.89 43.88
CA TRP A 28 9.03 -21.22 42.46
C TRP A 28 7.64 -20.86 41.94
N LEU A 29 6.60 -20.93 42.76
CA LEU A 29 5.23 -20.58 42.39
C LEU A 29 5.02 -19.05 42.33
N LEU A 30 5.86 -18.25 43.03
CA LEU A 30 5.77 -16.79 43.04
C LEU A 30 6.55 -16.14 41.88
N SER A 31 7.49 -16.85 41.23
CA SER A 31 8.28 -16.31 40.12
C SER A 31 7.64 -16.44 38.75
N SER A 32 6.40 -16.92 38.65
CA SER A 32 5.71 -17.22 37.38
C SER A 32 4.80 -16.10 36.85
N CYS A 33 4.79 -14.92 37.43
CA CYS A 33 4.10 -13.77 36.86
C CYS A 33 5.12 -12.75 36.33
N GLU A 34 5.58 -12.94 35.10
CA GLU A 34 6.01 -11.78 34.29
C GLU A 34 4.73 -10.99 33.96
N GLN A 35 4.40 -10.03 34.79
CA GLN A 35 3.49 -8.98 34.40
C GLN A 35 4.21 -8.19 33.31
N LYS A 36 3.78 -8.38 32.04
CA LYS A 36 4.09 -7.42 31.01
C LYS A 36 3.63 -6.06 31.51
N ASP A 37 4.55 -5.11 31.59
CA ASP A 37 4.23 -3.73 31.90
C ASP A 37 3.11 -3.27 30.96
N LEU A 38 1.99 -2.85 31.53
CA LEU A 38 0.90 -2.22 30.78
C LEU A 38 1.44 -0.91 30.24
N CYS A 39 1.76 -0.88 28.96
CA CYS A 39 2.17 0.33 28.26
C CYS A 39 0.96 1.26 28.11
N TYR A 40 0.85 2.27 28.97
CA TYR A 40 -0.24 3.25 28.92
C TYR A 40 0.09 4.46 28.02
N ASP A 41 1.36 4.65 27.64
CA ASP A 41 1.85 5.93 27.09
C ASP A 41 2.12 5.94 25.58
N HIS A 42 1.93 4.84 24.84
CA HIS A 42 2.15 4.85 23.37
C HIS A 42 1.25 3.86 22.63
N ASN A 43 0.85 4.28 21.45
CA ASN A 43 0.02 3.46 20.55
C ASN A 43 0.78 2.20 20.11
N HIS A 44 0.24 1.04 20.37
CA HIS A 44 0.81 -0.22 19.93
C HIS A 44 0.65 -0.38 18.42
N ALA A 45 1.73 -0.76 17.75
CA ALA A 45 1.69 -1.14 16.34
C ALA A 45 1.41 -2.64 16.21
N SER A 46 0.50 -3.00 15.32
CA SER A 46 0.19 -4.37 14.94
C SER A 46 0.67 -4.65 13.52
N ASN A 47 1.03 -5.90 13.24
CA ASN A 47 1.31 -6.35 11.89
C ASN A 47 0.00 -6.55 11.13
N VAL A 48 -0.03 -6.03 9.91
CA VAL A 48 -1.14 -6.16 8.97
C VAL A 48 -0.64 -6.90 7.74
N LYS A 49 -1.27 -8.02 7.40
CA LYS A 49 -0.98 -8.74 6.16
C LYS A 49 -1.80 -8.14 5.02
N VAL A 50 -1.10 -7.49 4.10
CA VAL A 50 -1.68 -6.90 2.88
C VAL A 50 -1.54 -7.89 1.73
N THR A 51 -2.63 -8.13 1.02
CA THR A 51 -2.68 -9.00 -0.16
C THR A 51 -3.39 -8.27 -1.29
N PHE A 52 -2.83 -8.34 -2.50
CA PHE A 52 -3.46 -7.85 -3.71
C PHE A 52 -4.04 -9.03 -4.48
N ASP A 53 -5.35 -8.99 -4.69
CA ASP A 53 -6.09 -9.98 -5.46
C ASP A 53 -6.17 -9.56 -6.93
N TRP A 54 -5.56 -10.35 -7.81
CA TRP A 54 -5.45 -10.09 -9.24
C TRP A 54 -6.37 -10.95 -10.10
N GLU A 55 -7.43 -11.51 -9.52
CA GLU A 55 -8.34 -12.40 -10.24
C GLU A 55 -8.90 -11.75 -11.53
N GLN A 56 -9.25 -10.45 -11.47
CA GLN A 56 -9.75 -9.70 -12.63
C GLN A 56 -8.66 -9.39 -13.67
N TYR A 57 -7.40 -9.34 -13.28
CA TYR A 57 -6.26 -8.98 -14.14
C TYR A 57 -5.08 -9.93 -13.93
N PRO A 58 -5.23 -11.24 -14.25
CA PRO A 58 -4.22 -12.26 -13.93
C PRO A 58 -2.89 -12.02 -14.65
N ASN A 59 -2.92 -11.37 -15.81
CA ASN A 59 -1.75 -11.03 -16.62
C ASN A 59 -1.04 -9.75 -16.15
N ALA A 60 -1.61 -8.99 -15.22
CA ALA A 60 -0.93 -7.83 -14.64
C ALA A 60 0.27 -8.31 -13.80
N ASN A 61 1.41 -7.67 -14.03
CA ASN A 61 2.64 -8.01 -13.33
C ASN A 61 3.43 -6.76 -12.96
N PRO A 62 2.91 -5.90 -12.08
CA PRO A 62 3.63 -4.73 -11.60
C PRO A 62 4.90 -5.14 -10.85
N ALA A 63 5.98 -4.39 -11.05
CA ALA A 63 7.25 -4.60 -10.37
C ALA A 63 7.19 -4.16 -8.90
N SER A 64 6.31 -3.22 -8.55
CA SER A 64 6.10 -2.78 -7.18
C SER A 64 4.67 -2.30 -6.94
N MET A 65 4.21 -2.47 -5.69
CA MET A 65 2.92 -2.00 -5.20
C MET A 65 3.13 -1.06 -4.01
N CYS A 66 2.52 0.12 -4.07
CA CYS A 66 2.47 1.06 -2.97
C CYS A 66 1.15 0.90 -2.21
N PHE A 67 1.24 0.88 -0.90
CA PHE A 67 0.10 0.72 0.01
C PHE A 67 0.07 1.88 0.99
N TYR A 68 -1.11 2.47 1.16
CA TYR A 68 -1.38 3.54 2.12
C TYR A 68 -2.50 3.13 3.07
N LEU A 69 -2.34 3.52 4.33
CA LEU A 69 -3.41 3.56 5.31
C LEU A 69 -3.61 5.03 5.72
N PHE A 70 -4.76 5.57 5.39
CA PHE A 70 -5.16 6.92 5.78
C PHE A 70 -6.03 6.82 7.03
N PRO A 71 -5.59 7.41 8.17
CA PRO A 71 -6.40 7.42 9.38
C PRO A 71 -7.68 8.24 9.16
N ARG A 72 -8.76 7.82 9.77
CA ARG A 72 -10.04 8.54 9.75
C ARG A 72 -10.15 9.55 10.89
N GLU A 73 -9.30 9.41 11.89
CA GLU A 73 -9.22 10.32 13.04
C GLU A 73 -8.20 11.42 12.78
N GLU A 74 -8.50 12.64 13.22
CA GLU A 74 -7.61 13.78 13.11
C GLU A 74 -6.38 13.60 14.01
N GLY A 75 -5.21 14.02 13.52
CA GLY A 75 -3.96 13.99 14.27
C GLY A 75 -3.14 12.71 14.10
N GLU A 76 -3.73 11.65 13.59
CA GLU A 76 -3.02 10.40 13.33
C GLU A 76 -2.25 10.44 11.99
N ARG A 77 -1.18 9.65 11.91
CA ARG A 77 -0.28 9.66 10.75
C ARG A 77 -0.76 8.71 9.64
N THR A 78 -0.72 9.19 8.41
CA THR A 78 -0.81 8.34 7.22
C THR A 78 0.39 7.40 7.17
N LEU A 79 0.11 6.12 6.98
CA LEU A 79 1.13 5.08 6.86
C LEU A 79 1.32 4.72 5.39
N LYS A 80 2.57 4.59 4.98
CA LYS A 80 2.96 4.20 3.63
C LYS A 80 3.86 2.98 3.69
N ARG A 81 3.59 1.98 2.83
CA ARG A 81 4.46 0.83 2.61
C ARG A 81 4.59 0.52 1.13
N GLU A 82 5.78 0.19 0.69
CA GLU A 82 6.04 -0.29 -0.66
C GLU A 82 6.44 -1.76 -0.63
N PHE A 83 5.87 -2.54 -1.54
CA PHE A 83 6.11 -3.97 -1.70
C PHE A 83 6.72 -4.24 -3.07
N ILE A 84 7.72 -5.12 -3.11
CA ILE A 84 8.30 -5.61 -4.35
C ILE A 84 7.36 -6.65 -4.97
N GLY A 85 7.06 -6.51 -6.25
CA GLY A 85 6.13 -7.37 -6.97
C GLY A 85 4.66 -7.10 -6.62
N LYS A 86 3.78 -7.99 -7.08
CA LYS A 86 2.33 -7.80 -7.07
C LYS A 86 1.58 -8.36 -5.85
N ASN A 87 2.25 -9.16 -5.01
CA ASN A 87 1.54 -9.99 -4.02
C ASN A 87 1.22 -9.27 -2.70
N GLY A 88 1.88 -8.12 -2.42
CA GLY A 88 1.78 -7.46 -1.12
C GLY A 88 2.79 -7.99 -0.10
N GLY A 89 2.47 -7.88 1.20
CA GLY A 89 3.38 -8.27 2.28
C GLY A 89 2.89 -7.81 3.65
N ILE A 90 3.81 -7.57 4.56
CA ILE A 90 3.51 -7.11 5.93
C ILE A 90 3.72 -5.60 6.02
N ALA A 91 2.71 -4.91 6.51
CA ALA A 91 2.75 -3.52 6.93
C ALA A 91 2.53 -3.45 8.45
N GLN A 92 2.78 -2.29 9.03
CA GLN A 92 2.48 -2.01 10.45
C GLN A 92 1.45 -0.90 10.53
N ALA A 93 0.50 -1.03 11.46
CA ALA A 93 -0.54 -0.04 11.71
C ALA A 93 -0.79 0.10 13.22
N LEU A 94 -1.24 1.29 13.63
CA LEU A 94 -1.55 1.54 15.04
C LEU A 94 -2.86 0.84 15.41
N VAL A 95 -2.85 0.22 16.57
CA VAL A 95 -4.02 -0.44 17.14
C VAL A 95 -5.01 0.60 17.66
N GLY A 96 -6.31 0.33 17.52
CA GLY A 96 -7.38 1.22 17.96
C GLY A 96 -7.72 2.33 16.96
N VAL A 97 -6.92 2.48 15.87
CA VAL A 97 -7.15 3.49 14.83
C VAL A 97 -7.91 2.88 13.67
N SER A 98 -8.88 3.61 13.13
CA SER A 98 -9.63 3.24 11.94
C SER A 98 -9.00 3.87 10.70
N TYR A 99 -8.77 3.06 9.66
CA TYR A 99 -8.10 3.49 8.43
C TYR A 99 -8.97 3.26 7.20
N THR A 100 -8.73 4.05 6.15
CA THR A 100 -9.05 3.67 4.78
C THR A 100 -7.76 3.23 4.09
N ALA A 101 -7.84 2.15 3.32
CA ALA A 101 -6.69 1.58 2.63
C ALA A 101 -6.72 1.94 1.14
N LEU A 102 -5.55 2.23 0.57
CA LEU A 102 -5.35 2.42 -0.86
C LEU A 102 -4.11 1.63 -1.29
N GLY A 103 -4.26 0.83 -2.33
CA GLY A 103 -3.16 0.14 -2.99
C GLY A 103 -3.09 0.51 -4.46
N PHE A 104 -1.88 0.72 -4.99
CA PHE A 104 -1.66 0.96 -6.42
C PHE A 104 -0.24 0.55 -6.83
N ASN A 105 -0.04 0.28 -8.11
CA ASN A 105 1.30 -0.01 -8.61
C ASN A 105 2.12 1.28 -8.73
N SER A 106 3.35 1.24 -8.20
CA SER A 106 4.25 2.40 -8.11
C SER A 106 5.37 2.38 -9.16
N ASP A 107 5.40 1.38 -10.02
CA ASP A 107 6.43 1.18 -11.06
C ASP A 107 6.20 1.96 -12.36
N ALA A 108 5.20 2.84 -12.40
CA ALA A 108 4.87 3.69 -13.52
C ALA A 108 5.97 4.73 -13.79
N ARG A 109 6.46 4.79 -15.04
CA ARG A 109 7.57 5.67 -15.45
C ARG A 109 7.11 7.04 -15.92
N ASN A 110 6.00 7.06 -16.68
CA ASN A 110 5.42 8.27 -17.27
C ASN A 110 4.34 8.90 -16.41
N THR A 111 4.14 8.38 -15.21
CA THR A 111 3.15 8.85 -14.25
C THR A 111 3.83 9.45 -13.03
N SER A 112 3.29 10.56 -12.55
CA SER A 112 3.65 11.19 -11.28
C SER A 112 2.54 10.93 -10.27
N PHE A 113 2.92 10.56 -9.06
CA PHE A 113 2.00 10.38 -7.95
C PHE A 113 2.15 11.53 -6.95
N ARG A 114 1.04 12.17 -6.61
CA ARG A 114 1.01 13.27 -5.64
C ARG A 114 0.06 12.94 -4.49
N TYR A 115 0.58 13.01 -3.27
CA TYR A 115 -0.23 12.92 -2.07
C TYR A 115 -0.91 14.27 -1.79
N ASN A 116 -2.22 14.25 -1.67
CA ASN A 116 -3.01 15.39 -1.25
C ASN A 116 -3.38 15.23 0.23
N ILE A 117 -2.73 16.01 1.10
CA ILE A 117 -2.89 15.95 2.55
C ILE A 117 -4.32 16.31 2.97
N SER A 118 -4.92 17.31 2.32
CA SER A 118 -6.26 17.81 2.71
C SER A 118 -7.38 16.82 2.44
N THR A 119 -7.21 15.93 1.46
CA THR A 119 -8.22 14.93 1.07
C THR A 119 -7.81 13.50 1.38
N ASN A 120 -6.63 13.30 1.99
CA ASN A 120 -6.05 11.97 2.23
C ASN A 120 -6.14 11.07 0.99
N SER A 121 -5.72 11.58 -0.15
CA SER A 121 -5.83 10.90 -1.43
C SER A 121 -4.54 10.96 -2.23
N ILE A 122 -4.39 10.05 -3.18
CA ILE A 122 -3.28 10.02 -4.13
C ILE A 122 -3.82 10.36 -5.51
N GLU A 123 -3.24 11.37 -6.12
CA GLU A 123 -3.48 11.74 -7.51
C GLU A 123 -2.37 11.17 -8.38
N ALA A 124 -2.75 10.44 -9.43
CA ALA A 124 -1.88 9.99 -10.49
C ALA A 124 -2.07 10.88 -11.71
N SER A 125 -1.01 11.42 -12.26
CA SER A 125 -1.05 12.25 -13.46
C SER A 125 0.08 11.89 -14.42
N SER A 126 -0.20 11.89 -15.72
CA SER A 126 0.84 11.69 -16.73
C SER A 126 1.84 12.84 -16.71
N LYS A 127 3.10 12.52 -16.96
CA LYS A 127 4.18 13.50 -17.06
C LYS A 127 4.04 14.32 -18.35
N ASP A 128 4.65 15.51 -18.36
CA ASP A 128 4.70 16.35 -19.55
C ASP A 128 5.57 15.70 -20.63
N ALA A 129 5.08 15.73 -21.86
CA ALA A 129 5.85 15.34 -23.02
C ALA A 129 6.64 16.54 -23.54
N GLY A 130 7.97 16.44 -23.53
CA GLY A 130 8.84 17.44 -24.12
C GLY A 130 9.07 17.22 -25.61
N THR A 131 9.46 15.99 -25.94
CA THR A 131 9.77 15.55 -27.32
C THR A 131 9.19 14.16 -27.53
N ILE A 132 8.71 13.89 -28.72
CA ILE A 132 8.33 12.54 -29.14
C ILE A 132 9.58 11.85 -29.63
N ASP A 133 10.16 10.98 -28.84
CA ASP A 133 11.51 10.44 -29.00
C ASP A 133 11.73 9.73 -30.35
N ARG A 134 10.72 9.02 -30.86
CA ARG A 134 10.85 8.27 -32.12
C ARG A 134 11.03 9.13 -33.37
N ILE A 135 10.41 10.32 -33.40
CA ILE A 135 10.42 11.20 -34.56
C ILE A 135 11.19 12.49 -34.32
N GLY A 136 11.73 12.71 -33.12
CA GLY A 136 12.50 13.91 -32.78
C GLY A 136 11.74 15.23 -32.87
N ILE A 137 10.39 15.19 -32.91
CA ILE A 137 9.56 16.37 -33.03
C ILE A 137 9.17 16.86 -31.62
N SER A 138 9.30 18.18 -31.40
CA SER A 138 8.79 18.79 -30.18
C SER A 138 7.27 18.54 -30.05
N ALA A 139 6.85 18.06 -28.89
CA ALA A 139 5.44 17.82 -28.59
C ALA A 139 4.56 19.07 -28.78
N SER A 140 5.13 20.26 -28.64
CA SER A 140 4.45 21.55 -28.88
C SER A 140 4.10 21.82 -30.36
N LEU A 141 4.74 21.13 -31.29
CA LEU A 141 4.50 21.28 -32.73
C LEU A 141 3.40 20.36 -33.25
N LEU A 142 2.91 19.42 -32.47
CA LEU A 142 1.83 18.56 -32.88
C LEU A 142 0.52 19.34 -33.01
N PRO A 143 -0.30 19.03 -34.02
CA PRO A 143 -1.60 19.65 -34.19
C PRO A 143 -2.49 19.38 -32.97
N ARG A 144 -3.33 20.35 -32.62
CA ARG A 144 -4.28 20.25 -31.51
C ARG A 144 -5.69 20.51 -32.02
N ALA A 145 -6.67 19.89 -31.40
CA ALA A 145 -8.06 20.19 -31.68
C ALA A 145 -8.37 21.63 -31.28
N LYS A 146 -9.30 22.26 -32.02
CA LYS A 146 -9.75 23.63 -31.74
C LYS A 146 -10.32 23.72 -30.32
N GLY A 147 -9.82 24.69 -29.54
CA GLY A 147 -10.24 24.91 -28.16
C GLY A 147 -9.40 24.16 -27.12
N THR A 148 -8.37 23.40 -27.55
CA THR A 148 -7.46 22.67 -26.67
C THR A 148 -6.02 23.19 -26.75
N GLU A 149 -5.84 24.40 -27.29
CA GLU A 149 -4.52 25.01 -27.53
C GLU A 149 -3.74 25.24 -26.22
N GLY A 150 -4.46 25.49 -25.13
CA GLY A 150 -3.89 25.67 -23.79
C GLY A 150 -3.69 24.39 -22.98
N GLU A 151 -4.12 23.24 -23.49
CA GLU A 151 -3.96 21.99 -22.77
C GLU A 151 -2.50 21.53 -22.76
N ARG A 152 -2.13 20.93 -21.65
CA ARG A 152 -0.79 20.36 -21.45
C ARG A 152 -0.58 19.14 -22.36
N MET A 153 0.53 19.09 -23.07
CA MET A 153 0.94 17.88 -23.77
C MET A 153 1.47 16.87 -22.78
N SER A 154 0.98 15.66 -22.86
CA SER A 154 1.26 14.58 -21.91
C SER A 154 1.88 13.38 -22.60
N MET A 155 2.72 12.66 -21.88
CA MET A 155 3.23 11.36 -22.31
C MET A 155 2.11 10.32 -22.30
N GLU A 156 2.30 9.24 -23.03
CA GLU A 156 1.45 8.05 -22.96
C GLU A 156 1.35 7.55 -21.51
N ALA A 157 0.13 7.24 -21.08
CA ALA A 157 -0.11 6.78 -19.73
C ALA A 157 0.42 5.36 -19.52
N ASP A 158 1.06 5.15 -18.38
CA ASP A 158 1.42 3.81 -17.92
C ASP A 158 0.19 2.98 -17.54
N SER A 159 0.42 1.68 -17.41
CA SER A 159 -0.59 0.76 -16.88
C SER A 159 -0.75 0.97 -15.37
N ILE A 160 -1.77 1.71 -14.96
CA ILE A 160 -2.08 1.99 -13.55
C ILE A 160 -3.22 1.10 -13.07
N TYR A 161 -2.98 0.42 -11.98
CA TYR A 161 -3.94 -0.39 -11.25
C TYR A 161 -4.05 0.14 -9.83
N SER A 162 -5.26 0.32 -9.33
CA SER A 162 -5.48 0.76 -7.94
C SER A 162 -6.72 0.14 -7.34
N SER A 163 -6.71 0.02 -6.03
CA SER A 163 -7.85 -0.40 -5.22
C SER A 163 -7.89 0.42 -3.94
N ALA A 164 -9.06 0.92 -3.58
CA ALA A 164 -9.30 1.59 -2.33
C ALA A 164 -10.36 0.85 -1.51
N SER A 165 -10.23 0.82 -0.19
CA SER A 165 -11.27 0.29 0.68
C SER A 165 -12.42 1.30 0.80
N GLU A 166 -13.65 0.87 0.56
CA GLU A 166 -14.84 1.70 0.72
C GLU A 166 -15.17 1.95 2.20
N LYS A 167 -14.84 1.00 3.06
CA LYS A 167 -15.13 1.02 4.50
C LYS A 167 -13.86 1.25 5.32
N GLY A 168 -14.04 1.85 6.49
CA GLY A 168 -12.98 1.95 7.50
C GLY A 168 -12.57 0.55 7.99
N ILE A 169 -11.28 0.37 8.18
CA ILE A 169 -10.66 -0.85 8.70
C ILE A 169 -10.14 -0.53 10.09
N LEU A 170 -10.74 -1.09 11.12
CA LEU A 170 -10.28 -0.94 12.51
C LEU A 170 -9.19 -1.98 12.78
N ILE A 171 -8.06 -1.52 13.25
CA ILE A 171 -6.97 -2.40 13.70
C ILE A 171 -7.19 -2.70 15.19
N SER A 172 -7.51 -3.94 15.54
CA SER A 172 -7.80 -4.35 16.92
C SER A 172 -6.69 -5.15 17.56
N LEU A 173 -6.58 -5.07 18.90
CA LEU A 173 -5.64 -5.87 19.70
C LEU A 173 -6.07 -7.34 19.79
N GLU A 174 -7.37 -7.63 19.73
CA GLU A 174 -7.88 -8.99 19.91
C GLU A 174 -7.40 -9.98 18.85
N GLU A 175 -7.16 -9.50 17.63
CA GLU A 175 -6.55 -10.30 16.58
C GLU A 175 -5.08 -10.61 16.88
N ASN A 176 -4.36 -9.68 17.50
CA ASN A 176 -2.93 -9.82 17.81
C ASN A 176 -2.66 -10.77 18.99
N ASP A 177 -3.52 -10.76 20.02
CA ASP A 177 -3.36 -11.62 21.20
C ASP A 177 -3.64 -13.09 20.91
N ARG A 178 -4.39 -13.38 19.85
CA ARG A 178 -4.63 -14.75 19.34
C ARG A 178 -3.56 -15.22 18.34
N GLY A 179 -2.56 -14.39 18.03
CA GLY A 179 -1.57 -14.65 16.99
C GLY A 179 -2.12 -14.50 15.57
N ASP A 180 -3.35 -14.04 15.41
CA ASP A 180 -3.95 -13.73 14.13
C ASP A 180 -3.49 -12.35 13.65
N THR A 181 -2.93 -12.28 12.47
CA THR A 181 -2.54 -11.03 11.83
C THR A 181 -3.76 -10.45 11.13
N CYS A 182 -4.09 -9.17 11.36
CA CYS A 182 -5.10 -8.47 10.58
C CYS A 182 -4.80 -8.60 9.07
N LYS A 183 -5.81 -8.95 8.28
CA LYS A 183 -5.66 -9.20 6.84
C LYS A 183 -6.44 -8.14 6.05
N ILE A 184 -5.75 -7.45 5.16
CA ILE A 184 -6.34 -6.51 4.21
C ILE A 184 -6.14 -7.08 2.80
N THR A 185 -7.24 -7.37 2.12
CA THR A 185 -7.23 -7.78 0.71
C THR A 185 -7.77 -6.65 -0.14
N LEU A 186 -7.01 -6.24 -1.14
CA LEU A 186 -7.38 -5.23 -2.11
C LEU A 186 -7.40 -5.85 -3.50
N SER A 187 -8.44 -5.57 -4.30
CA SER A 187 -8.59 -6.06 -5.67
C SER A 187 -8.32 -4.91 -6.65
N PRO A 188 -7.09 -4.80 -7.19
CA PRO A 188 -6.72 -3.70 -8.05
C PRO A 188 -7.50 -3.68 -9.36
N GLU A 189 -8.06 -2.53 -9.71
CA GLU A 189 -8.76 -2.28 -10.96
C GLU A 189 -7.90 -1.44 -11.90
N ARG A 190 -8.09 -1.64 -13.19
CA ARG A 190 -7.40 -0.88 -14.22
C ARG A 190 -7.89 0.57 -14.26
N ARG A 191 -6.95 1.52 -14.16
CA ARG A 191 -7.24 2.97 -14.15
C ARG A 191 -6.80 3.68 -15.43
N PHE A 192 -6.46 2.97 -16.48
CA PHE A 192 -6.08 3.50 -17.78
C PHE A 192 -6.95 2.94 -18.89
N CYS A 193 -7.01 3.67 -20.00
CA CYS A 193 -7.66 3.22 -21.25
C CYS A 193 -6.63 3.17 -22.36
N THR A 194 -6.75 2.19 -23.25
CA THR A 194 -5.95 2.11 -24.46
C THR A 194 -6.86 2.42 -25.64
N TYR A 195 -6.50 3.45 -26.40
CA TYR A 195 -7.15 3.80 -27.64
C TYR A 195 -6.38 3.18 -28.80
N ARG A 196 -7.08 2.51 -29.71
CA ARG A 196 -6.50 2.00 -30.96
C ARG A 196 -7.15 2.73 -32.12
N LEU A 197 -6.37 3.52 -32.83
CA LEU A 197 -6.80 4.24 -34.03
C LEU A 197 -6.44 3.42 -35.27
N LYS A 198 -7.35 3.33 -36.20
CA LYS A 198 -7.13 2.73 -37.52
C LYS A 198 -7.48 3.76 -38.58
N ILE A 199 -6.46 4.24 -39.31
CA ILE A 199 -6.64 5.13 -40.45
C ILE A 199 -6.81 4.26 -41.67
N MET A 200 -7.87 4.51 -42.45
CA MET A 200 -8.23 3.76 -43.65
C MET A 200 -8.46 4.70 -44.82
N ASN A 201 -8.36 4.18 -46.06
CA ASN A 201 -8.61 4.93 -47.30
C ASN A 201 -7.72 6.18 -47.44
N ILE A 202 -6.40 5.99 -47.26
CA ILE A 202 -5.44 7.06 -47.44
C ILE A 202 -5.14 7.20 -48.92
N ASP A 203 -5.51 8.33 -49.51
CA ASP A 203 -5.12 8.70 -50.86
C ASP A 203 -3.62 9.06 -50.93
N ASN A 204 -2.98 8.67 -52.01
CA ASN A 204 -1.53 8.94 -52.24
C ASN A 204 -0.60 8.36 -51.15
N GLN A 205 -0.90 7.16 -50.68
CA GLN A 205 -0.13 6.48 -49.64
C GLN A 205 1.38 6.40 -49.94
N GLN A 206 1.75 6.34 -51.26
CA GLN A 206 3.16 6.34 -51.68
C GLN A 206 3.92 7.62 -51.34
N ASN A 207 3.22 8.71 -51.03
CA ASN A 207 3.83 9.99 -50.65
C ASN A 207 3.89 10.21 -49.13
N LEU A 208 3.41 9.26 -48.35
CA LEU A 208 3.52 9.31 -46.89
C LEU A 208 4.94 8.94 -46.46
N SER A 209 5.47 9.70 -45.52
CA SER A 209 6.71 9.30 -44.84
C SER A 209 6.46 8.01 -44.01
N SER A 210 7.52 7.33 -43.67
CA SER A 210 7.48 6.09 -42.90
C SER A 210 6.93 6.25 -41.47
N SER A 211 6.70 7.48 -41.02
CA SER A 211 6.17 7.80 -39.67
C SER A 211 5.04 8.80 -39.78
N ILE A 212 3.93 8.50 -39.10
CA ILE A 212 2.79 9.39 -38.92
C ILE A 212 2.73 9.73 -37.44
N ALA A 213 2.70 11.03 -37.12
CA ALA A 213 2.49 11.51 -35.77
C ALA A 213 1.13 12.21 -35.67
N GLY A 214 0.51 12.11 -34.52
CA GLY A 214 -0.77 12.75 -34.26
C GLY A 214 -0.94 13.08 -32.78
N SER A 215 -2.08 13.65 -32.45
CA SER A 215 -2.45 13.92 -31.06
C SER A 215 -3.93 13.65 -30.82
N ILE A 216 -4.27 13.33 -29.58
CA ILE A 216 -5.64 13.22 -29.10
C ILE A 216 -5.81 14.26 -27.99
N SER A 217 -6.76 15.16 -28.14
CA SER A 217 -7.06 16.24 -27.20
C SER A 217 -8.26 15.88 -26.31
N ASP A 218 -8.51 16.68 -25.28
CA ASP A 218 -9.63 16.56 -24.32
C ASP A 218 -9.66 15.22 -23.56
N LEU A 219 -8.48 14.69 -23.24
CA LEU A 219 -8.33 13.51 -22.41
C LEU A 219 -8.08 13.90 -20.93
N ALA A 220 -8.40 12.98 -20.03
CA ALA A 220 -8.07 13.14 -18.62
C ALA A 220 -6.55 13.05 -18.40
N GLY A 221 -5.92 14.09 -17.86
CA GLY A 221 -4.50 14.14 -17.56
C GLY A 221 -4.07 13.40 -16.30
N GLY A 222 -5.04 12.86 -15.59
CA GLY A 222 -4.80 12.14 -14.35
C GLY A 222 -6.06 11.54 -13.77
N ILE A 223 -5.91 10.97 -12.59
CA ILE A 223 -7.00 10.36 -11.82
C ILE A 223 -6.68 10.44 -10.34
N ASN A 224 -7.68 10.71 -9.52
CA ASN A 224 -7.59 10.47 -8.08
C ASN A 224 -7.77 8.98 -7.82
N LEU A 225 -6.75 8.30 -7.31
CA LEU A 225 -6.75 6.85 -7.12
C LEU A 225 -7.69 6.39 -5.99
N SER A 226 -8.03 7.31 -5.06
CA SER A 226 -8.93 7.03 -3.94
C SER A 226 -10.40 7.16 -4.34
N THR A 227 -10.75 8.19 -5.15
CA THR A 227 -12.15 8.50 -5.52
C THR A 227 -12.51 8.10 -6.94
N GLY A 228 -11.53 7.90 -7.81
CA GLY A 228 -11.73 7.64 -9.24
C GLY A 228 -12.06 8.90 -10.06
N GLU A 229 -12.09 10.09 -9.45
CA GLU A 229 -12.33 11.36 -10.15
C GLU A 229 -11.22 11.69 -11.14
N LYS A 230 -11.59 12.19 -12.29
CA LYS A 230 -10.67 12.50 -13.39
C LYS A 230 -10.64 14.00 -13.64
N PRO A 231 -9.51 14.68 -13.38
CA PRO A 231 -9.31 16.06 -13.81
C PRO A 231 -9.27 16.14 -15.35
N LYS A 232 -9.83 17.21 -15.90
CA LYS A 232 -9.89 17.46 -17.35
C LYS A 232 -8.59 18.07 -17.88
N GLY A 233 -8.42 17.99 -19.19
CA GLY A 233 -7.59 18.92 -19.95
C GLY A 233 -6.15 18.50 -20.19
N VAL A 234 -5.92 17.43 -20.93
CA VAL A 234 -4.60 17.14 -21.53
C VAL A 234 -4.72 16.70 -22.97
N VAL A 235 -3.64 16.89 -23.69
CA VAL A 235 -3.42 16.36 -25.04
C VAL A 235 -2.36 15.27 -24.97
N ILE A 236 -2.61 14.13 -25.56
CA ILE A 236 -1.64 13.05 -25.69
C ILE A 236 -1.17 12.98 -27.14
N GLY A 237 0.15 13.12 -27.34
CA GLY A 237 0.79 12.89 -28.63
C GLY A 237 1.11 11.40 -28.81
N TYR A 238 1.01 10.91 -30.03
CA TYR A 238 1.43 9.58 -30.41
C TYR A 238 2.14 9.58 -31.75
N ASP A 239 3.01 8.63 -31.93
CA ASP A 239 3.67 8.28 -33.18
C ASP A 239 3.24 6.88 -33.63
N GLY A 240 2.95 6.71 -34.91
CA GLY A 240 2.53 5.45 -35.53
C GLY A 240 3.66 4.73 -36.25
#